data_76f5674a06d609339a883f0e9ae36b64
#
_entry.id   76f5674a06d609339a883f0e9ae36b64
#
_cell.length_a   1.000
_cell.length_b   1.000
_cell.length_c   1.000
_cell.angle_alpha   90.00
_cell.angle_beta   90.00
_cell.angle_gamma   90.00
#
_symmetry.space_group_name_H-M   'P 1'
#
loop_
_entity.id
_entity.type
_entity.pdbx_description
1 polymer ?
#
loop_
_entity_poly.entity_id
_entity_poly.type
_entity_poly.pdbx_seq_one_letter_code
_entity_poly.pdbx_strand_id
1 'polypeptide(L)'
;MTTGIGILPPDPLFCFKENMGNVHALCFPERNPDYCDLLLAGTEKGDVYFWDLESNRLQHKQKMGESIQALHAIEYDIITQEKNGLVKLWSIENNTGYKVQRSYQAYGGFCKSVLLEKQLILSQEKATVDIIDIDTFESIRKFVPDDNEKLGTAMCLEAFKIGGTTYLLVGYENGHLILYDYSTAQQCSQLRFKEFTTSVTFDPHSYRGVVANSSNALQVFKIDPECLEIVLQAELVLPNEGCQMVKFRPDHRLLMAGGWDGGLRIYSWRTLRTLVVLKEHKKQISDLQFSPNIVRYWDSKIFATGGADGTIALWNVYHSYTY
;
A
#
# COMPACT_ATOMS: atom_id res chain seq x y z
N MET A 1 -36.60 14.87 -19.98
CA MET A 1 -35.50 13.92 -20.22
C MET A 1 -34.25 14.75 -20.42
N THR A 2 -33.52 15.05 -19.35
CA THR A 2 -32.24 15.73 -19.40
C THR A 2 -31.20 14.65 -19.63
N THR A 3 -30.69 14.56 -20.86
CA THR A 3 -29.52 13.74 -21.19
C THR A 3 -28.33 14.33 -20.43
N GLY A 4 -28.02 13.74 -19.31
CA GLY A 4 -26.77 14.04 -18.60
C GLY A 4 -25.64 13.72 -19.55
N ILE A 5 -24.88 14.72 -19.95
CA ILE A 5 -23.58 14.55 -20.62
C ILE A 5 -22.73 13.80 -19.59
N GLY A 6 -22.57 12.48 -19.79
CA GLY A 6 -21.70 11.67 -18.96
C GLY A 6 -20.29 12.21 -19.12
N ILE A 7 -19.78 12.85 -18.06
CA ILE A 7 -18.39 13.28 -18.03
C ILE A 7 -17.57 11.98 -18.10
N LEU A 8 -16.78 11.83 -19.16
CA LEU A 8 -15.87 10.68 -19.29
C LEU A 8 -14.86 10.69 -18.14
N PRO A 9 -14.47 9.50 -17.62
CA PRO A 9 -13.37 9.40 -16.66
C PRO A 9 -12.12 10.09 -17.22
N PRO A 10 -11.33 10.77 -16.39
CA PRO A 10 -10.09 11.36 -16.83
C PRO A 10 -9.10 10.30 -17.31
N ASP A 11 -8.35 10.64 -18.34
CA ASP A 11 -7.22 9.83 -18.81
C ASP A 11 -6.04 9.96 -17.83
N PRO A 12 -5.13 8.96 -17.79
CA PRO A 12 -3.89 9.07 -17.04
C PRO A 12 -3.02 10.21 -17.60
N LEU A 13 -2.27 10.88 -16.74
CA LEU A 13 -1.26 11.88 -17.14
C LEU A 13 -0.20 11.25 -18.04
N PHE A 14 0.23 10.05 -17.69
CA PHE A 14 1.22 9.26 -18.43
C PHE A 14 1.12 7.80 -18.08
N CYS A 15 1.56 6.92 -19.01
CA CYS A 15 1.66 5.47 -18.79
C CYS A 15 3.05 4.96 -19.15
N PHE A 16 3.75 4.37 -18.19
CA PHE A 16 4.97 3.62 -18.48
C PHE A 16 4.59 2.21 -18.91
N LYS A 17 4.98 1.84 -20.14
CA LYS A 17 4.65 0.56 -20.80
C LYS A 17 5.91 -0.10 -21.34
N GLU A 18 6.77 -0.55 -20.44
CA GLU A 18 7.90 -1.40 -20.76
C GLU A 18 7.51 -2.88 -20.58
N ASN A 19 8.32 -3.81 -21.06
CA ASN A 19 8.08 -5.24 -20.86
C ASN A 19 8.45 -5.66 -19.42
N MET A 20 7.83 -5.03 -18.42
CA MET A 20 8.16 -5.22 -17.01
C MET A 20 7.63 -6.54 -16.44
N GLY A 21 6.58 -7.11 -17.03
CA GLY A 21 5.77 -8.15 -16.35
C GLY A 21 4.92 -7.52 -15.24
N ASN A 22 4.40 -8.32 -14.30
CA ASN A 22 3.56 -7.81 -13.23
C ASN A 22 4.32 -6.81 -12.35
N VAL A 23 3.78 -5.60 -12.18
CA VAL A 23 4.27 -4.58 -11.25
C VAL A 23 3.59 -4.80 -9.91
N HIS A 24 4.34 -5.25 -8.90
CA HIS A 24 3.79 -5.58 -7.58
C HIS A 24 3.93 -4.46 -6.56
N ALA A 25 4.96 -3.63 -6.70
CA ALA A 25 5.27 -2.60 -5.72
C ALA A 25 5.68 -1.30 -6.41
N LEU A 26 5.23 -0.18 -5.85
CA LEU A 26 5.59 1.16 -6.23
C LEU A 26 6.16 1.89 -5.03
N CYS A 27 7.09 2.82 -5.26
CA CYS A 27 7.61 3.70 -4.23
C CYS A 27 8.04 5.02 -4.85
N PHE A 28 7.61 6.14 -4.25
CA PHE A 28 8.16 7.46 -4.53
C PHE A 28 9.18 7.79 -3.43
N PRO A 29 10.49 7.74 -3.70
CA PRO A 29 11.51 8.12 -2.73
C PRO A 29 11.39 9.61 -2.35
N GLU A 30 11.41 9.90 -1.05
CA GLU A 30 11.43 11.27 -0.55
C GLU A 30 12.88 11.75 -0.40
N ARG A 31 13.53 12.07 -1.53
CA ARG A 31 14.93 12.53 -1.58
C ARG A 31 15.08 14.05 -1.49
N ASN A 32 14.01 14.76 -1.79
CA ASN A 32 13.98 16.22 -1.75
C ASN A 32 12.69 16.66 -1.05
N PRO A 33 12.74 17.62 -0.11
CA PRO A 33 11.57 18.08 0.63
C PRO A 33 10.57 18.87 -0.23
N ASP A 34 11.00 19.45 -1.36
CA ASP A 34 10.19 20.34 -2.18
C ASP A 34 9.53 19.63 -3.36
N TYR A 35 10.17 18.60 -3.92
CA TYR A 35 9.70 17.92 -5.12
C TYR A 35 10.03 16.43 -5.14
N CYS A 36 9.29 15.71 -5.98
CA CYS A 36 9.51 14.30 -6.26
C CYS A 36 9.88 14.13 -7.75
N ASP A 37 11.02 13.52 -8.01
CA ASP A 37 11.59 13.34 -9.35
C ASP A 37 11.72 11.88 -9.77
N LEU A 38 11.43 10.94 -8.85
CA LEU A 38 11.68 9.53 -9.08
C LEU A 38 10.50 8.65 -8.65
N LEU A 39 10.20 7.65 -9.47
CA LEU A 39 9.30 6.55 -9.12
C LEU A 39 10.04 5.22 -9.28
N LEU A 40 10.00 4.40 -8.24
CA LEU A 40 10.49 3.03 -8.26
C LEU A 40 9.34 2.06 -8.51
N ALA A 41 9.60 1.03 -9.31
CA ALA A 41 8.64 -0.04 -9.58
C ALA A 41 9.30 -1.41 -9.47
N GLY A 42 8.84 -2.20 -8.52
CA GLY A 42 9.28 -3.58 -8.30
C GLY A 42 8.37 -4.59 -8.99
N THR A 43 8.96 -5.59 -9.62
CA THR A 43 8.25 -6.54 -10.48
C THR A 43 8.30 -7.97 -9.96
N GLU A 44 7.41 -8.81 -10.46
CA GLU A 44 7.42 -10.26 -10.21
C GLU A 44 8.70 -10.96 -10.67
N LYS A 45 9.42 -10.36 -11.65
CA LYS A 45 10.70 -10.86 -12.13
C LYS A 45 11.87 -10.44 -11.24
N GLY A 46 11.63 -9.68 -10.18
CA GLY A 46 12.65 -9.20 -9.24
C GLY A 46 13.48 -8.03 -9.76
N ASP A 47 13.08 -7.43 -10.86
CA ASP A 47 13.65 -6.19 -11.36
C ASP A 47 13.03 -4.99 -10.63
N VAL A 48 13.84 -3.99 -10.35
CA VAL A 48 13.39 -2.65 -9.93
C VAL A 48 13.72 -1.67 -11.03
N TYR A 49 12.70 -0.97 -11.50
CA TYR A 49 12.78 0.09 -12.51
C TYR A 49 12.77 1.44 -11.82
N PHE A 50 13.65 2.33 -12.27
CA PHE A 50 13.82 3.70 -11.77
C PHE A 50 13.34 4.65 -12.85
N TRP A 51 12.17 5.25 -12.66
CA TRP A 51 11.54 6.15 -13.62
C TRP A 51 11.79 7.59 -13.24
N ASP A 52 12.47 8.33 -14.10
CA ASP A 52 12.62 9.77 -13.99
C ASP A 52 11.30 10.46 -14.36
N LEU A 53 10.76 11.25 -13.43
CA LEU A 53 9.45 11.89 -13.56
C LEU A 53 9.52 13.27 -14.23
N GLU A 54 10.72 13.83 -14.43
CA GLU A 54 10.89 15.07 -15.20
C GLU A 54 10.91 14.79 -16.70
N SER A 55 11.57 13.73 -17.12
CA SER A 55 11.62 13.32 -18.53
C SER A 55 10.60 12.24 -18.90
N ASN A 56 9.96 11.62 -17.93
CA ASN A 56 9.09 10.45 -18.08
C ASN A 56 9.78 9.28 -18.80
N ARG A 57 11.06 9.03 -18.45
CA ARG A 57 11.88 7.98 -19.06
C ARG A 57 12.46 7.03 -18.02
N LEU A 58 12.79 5.84 -18.46
CA LEU A 58 13.54 4.90 -17.66
C LEU A 58 14.98 5.43 -17.46
N GLN A 59 15.32 5.73 -16.20
CA GLN A 59 16.65 6.18 -15.82
C GLN A 59 17.60 5.00 -15.62
N HIS A 60 17.12 3.96 -14.92
CA HIS A 60 17.91 2.79 -14.55
C HIS A 60 17.00 1.58 -14.34
N LYS A 61 17.59 0.39 -14.49
CA LYS A 61 16.94 -0.88 -14.15
C LYS A 61 17.97 -1.78 -13.49
N GLN A 62 17.60 -2.41 -12.38
CA GLN A 62 18.49 -3.36 -11.70
C GLN A 62 17.72 -4.58 -11.20
N LYS A 63 18.31 -5.75 -11.31
CA LYS A 63 17.85 -6.97 -10.66
C LYS A 63 18.13 -6.88 -9.17
N MET A 64 17.09 -6.80 -8.34
CA MET A 64 17.21 -6.61 -6.89
C MET A 64 16.60 -7.76 -6.08
N GLY A 65 16.12 -8.81 -6.72
CA GLY A 65 15.55 -9.97 -6.07
C GLY A 65 15.02 -11.00 -7.06
N GLU A 66 14.24 -11.96 -6.59
CA GLU A 66 13.55 -12.93 -7.45
C GLU A 66 12.13 -12.46 -7.80
N SER A 67 11.40 -11.93 -6.82
CA SER A 67 10.05 -11.38 -7.02
C SER A 67 9.80 -10.31 -5.97
N ILE A 68 9.78 -9.04 -6.38
CA ILE A 68 9.62 -7.92 -5.45
C ILE A 68 8.16 -7.78 -5.04
N GLN A 69 7.87 -7.94 -3.75
CA GLN A 69 6.55 -7.82 -3.16
C GLN A 69 6.27 -6.43 -2.59
N ALA A 70 7.28 -5.81 -1.96
CA ALA A 70 7.20 -4.45 -1.45
C ALA A 70 8.51 -3.70 -1.68
N LEU A 71 8.41 -2.38 -1.78
CA LEU A 71 9.52 -1.44 -1.91
C LEU A 71 9.35 -0.30 -0.90
N HIS A 72 10.43 0.04 -0.21
CA HIS A 72 10.52 1.24 0.60
C HIS A 72 11.80 1.99 0.27
N ALA A 73 11.81 3.28 0.48
CA ALA A 73 12.99 4.12 0.33
C ALA A 73 13.20 4.94 1.61
N ILE A 74 14.46 5.06 2.02
CA ILE A 74 14.89 5.86 3.14
C ILE A 74 16.09 6.66 2.66
N GLU A 75 15.91 7.96 2.49
CA GLU A 75 16.89 8.83 1.85
C GLU A 75 17.30 8.27 0.47
N TYR A 76 18.51 7.75 0.35
CA TYR A 76 19.04 7.14 -0.88
C TYR A 76 19.05 5.61 -0.86
N ASP A 77 18.76 5.00 0.28
CA ASP A 77 18.72 3.54 0.42
C ASP A 77 17.35 2.99 0.01
N ILE A 78 17.34 1.74 -0.44
CA ILE A 78 16.14 1.04 -0.86
C ILE A 78 16.01 -0.25 -0.05
N ILE A 79 14.80 -0.52 0.44
CA ILE A 79 14.45 -1.80 1.04
C ILE A 79 13.56 -2.55 0.05
N THR A 80 13.95 -3.76 -0.29
CA THR A 80 13.13 -4.70 -1.05
C THR A 80 12.65 -5.81 -0.15
N GLN A 81 11.36 -6.15 -0.24
CA GLN A 81 10.82 -7.40 0.28
C GLN A 81 10.47 -8.30 -0.90
N GLU A 82 10.96 -9.52 -0.87
CA GLU A 82 10.66 -10.54 -1.87
C GLU A 82 9.48 -11.43 -1.43
N LYS A 83 8.79 -12.04 -2.38
CA LYS A 83 7.66 -12.94 -2.11
C LYS A 83 8.05 -14.16 -1.26
N ASN A 84 9.30 -14.62 -1.32
CA ASN A 84 9.85 -15.69 -0.49
C ASN A 84 10.17 -15.24 0.94
N GLY A 85 9.92 -13.97 1.29
CA GLY A 85 10.17 -13.38 2.59
C GLY A 85 11.55 -12.74 2.77
N LEU A 86 12.42 -12.83 1.79
CA LEU A 86 13.76 -12.23 1.90
C LEU A 86 13.66 -10.70 1.79
N VAL A 87 14.12 -10.01 2.84
CA VAL A 87 14.20 -8.55 2.91
C VAL A 87 15.65 -8.12 2.77
N LYS A 88 15.90 -7.12 1.94
CA LYS A 88 17.28 -6.61 1.68
C LYS A 88 17.30 -5.09 1.78
N LEU A 89 18.34 -4.57 2.41
CA LEU A 89 18.72 -3.17 2.37
C LEU A 89 19.78 -2.96 1.32
N TRP A 90 19.55 -2.01 0.42
CA TRP A 90 20.44 -1.66 -0.69
C TRP A 90 20.88 -0.22 -0.56
N SER A 91 22.18 0.01 -0.69
CA SER A 91 22.76 1.36 -0.74
C SER A 91 23.49 1.58 -2.05
N ILE A 92 23.65 2.84 -2.46
CA ILE A 92 24.36 3.20 -3.69
C ILE A 92 25.86 2.90 -3.52
N GLU A 93 26.44 2.17 -4.50
CA GLU A 93 27.88 1.92 -4.57
C GLU A 93 28.50 2.69 -5.73
N ASN A 94 29.40 3.63 -5.43
CA ASN A 94 30.23 4.36 -6.42
C ASN A 94 29.47 4.93 -7.63
N ASN A 95 28.24 5.37 -7.48
CA ASN A 95 27.34 5.84 -8.54
C ASN A 95 27.05 4.83 -9.66
N THR A 96 27.35 3.55 -9.47
CA THR A 96 27.21 2.51 -10.52
C THR A 96 25.98 1.63 -10.35
N GLY A 97 25.29 1.70 -9.21
CA GLY A 97 24.13 0.89 -8.89
C GLY A 97 23.96 0.68 -7.40
N TYR A 98 23.07 -0.24 -7.05
CA TYR A 98 22.76 -0.58 -5.68
C TYR A 98 23.39 -1.91 -5.29
N LYS A 99 23.95 -1.99 -4.08
CA LYS A 99 24.51 -3.20 -3.50
C LYS A 99 23.87 -3.52 -2.16
N VAL A 100 23.64 -4.81 -1.92
CA VAL A 100 23.08 -5.31 -0.66
C VAL A 100 24.03 -5.02 0.48
N GLN A 101 23.54 -4.35 1.50
CA GLN A 101 24.26 -4.07 2.74
C GLN A 101 23.86 -5.05 3.84
N ARG A 102 22.57 -5.35 3.93
CA ARG A 102 21.97 -6.22 4.95
C ARG A 102 20.85 -7.04 4.37
N SER A 103 20.55 -8.15 5.00
CA SER A 103 19.41 -8.98 4.66
C SER A 103 18.79 -9.59 5.91
N TYR A 104 17.48 -9.84 5.84
CA TYR A 104 16.70 -10.50 6.89
C TYR A 104 15.74 -11.49 6.25
N GLN A 105 15.61 -12.69 6.81
CA GLN A 105 14.65 -13.67 6.33
C GLN A 105 13.39 -13.60 7.17
N ALA A 106 12.33 -13.04 6.59
CA ALA A 106 10.97 -13.09 7.11
C ALA A 106 10.23 -14.29 6.52
N TYR A 107 8.96 -14.43 6.89
CA TYR A 107 8.08 -15.42 6.28
C TYR A 107 7.63 -14.96 4.89
N GLY A 108 7.66 -15.86 3.92
CA GLY A 108 7.17 -15.60 2.57
C GLY A 108 5.65 -15.53 2.50
N GLY A 109 5.12 -14.80 1.54
CA GLY A 109 3.67 -14.70 1.37
C GLY A 109 3.23 -13.47 0.59
N PHE A 110 2.00 -13.05 0.83
CA PHE A 110 1.36 -11.95 0.12
C PHE A 110 1.34 -10.64 0.91
N CYS A 111 1.64 -10.69 2.20
CA CYS A 111 1.63 -9.51 3.07
C CYS A 111 2.79 -8.59 2.73
N LYS A 112 2.47 -7.37 2.30
CA LYS A 112 3.47 -6.32 2.11
C LYS A 112 3.92 -5.78 3.45
N SER A 113 5.22 -5.57 3.60
CA SER A 113 5.79 -4.88 4.75
C SER A 113 5.33 -3.44 4.82
N VAL A 114 5.34 -2.89 6.03
CA VAL A 114 5.06 -1.47 6.28
C VAL A 114 6.29 -0.84 6.94
N LEU A 115 6.75 0.27 6.39
CA LEU A 115 7.82 1.07 6.97
C LEU A 115 7.22 2.17 7.84
N LEU A 116 7.58 2.19 9.11
CA LEU A 116 7.22 3.23 10.07
C LEU A 116 8.50 3.83 10.65
N GLU A 117 8.83 5.05 10.23
CA GLU A 117 10.09 5.70 10.60
C GLU A 117 11.30 4.80 10.22
N LYS A 118 12.04 4.30 11.21
CA LYS A 118 13.17 3.37 11.04
C LYS A 118 12.83 1.92 11.40
N GLN A 119 11.58 1.56 11.41
CA GLN A 119 11.09 0.24 11.77
C GLN A 119 10.34 -0.38 10.62
N LEU A 120 10.70 -1.60 10.25
CA LEU A 120 10.01 -2.37 9.22
C LEU A 120 9.15 -3.45 9.87
N ILE A 121 7.85 -3.43 9.57
CA ILE A 121 6.84 -4.33 10.09
C ILE A 121 6.63 -5.45 9.09
N LEU A 122 6.80 -6.69 9.50
CA LEU A 122 6.86 -7.87 8.64
C LEU A 122 5.95 -8.99 9.15
N SER A 123 5.23 -9.64 8.24
CA SER A 123 4.54 -10.90 8.54
C SER A 123 5.55 -12.02 8.81
N GLN A 124 5.24 -12.87 9.78
CA GLN A 124 6.02 -14.05 10.15
C GLN A 124 5.14 -15.31 10.23
N GLU A 125 5.77 -16.44 10.51
CA GLU A 125 5.05 -17.70 10.71
C GLU A 125 4.05 -17.62 11.87
N LYS A 126 3.06 -18.52 11.87
CA LYS A 126 2.07 -18.69 12.94
C LYS A 126 1.33 -17.41 13.29
N ALA A 127 0.88 -16.68 12.29
CA ALA A 127 0.14 -15.43 12.44
C ALA A 127 0.90 -14.31 13.19
N THR A 128 2.19 -14.46 13.45
CA THR A 128 2.96 -13.43 14.15
C THR A 128 3.37 -12.31 13.21
N VAL A 129 3.61 -11.13 13.78
CA VAL A 129 4.18 -9.98 13.09
C VAL A 129 5.43 -9.53 13.82
N ASP A 130 6.50 -9.30 13.08
CA ASP A 130 7.80 -8.90 13.61
C ASP A 130 8.11 -7.45 13.24
N ILE A 131 8.72 -6.72 14.14
CA ILE A 131 9.28 -5.41 13.86
C ILE A 131 10.79 -5.54 13.88
N ILE A 132 11.42 -5.16 12.78
CA ILE A 132 12.87 -5.07 12.70
C ILE A 132 13.31 -3.61 12.64
N ASP A 133 14.40 -3.31 13.32
CA ASP A 133 15.10 -2.05 13.18
C ASP A 133 15.92 -2.06 11.88
N ILE A 134 15.80 -1.02 11.05
CA ILE A 134 16.47 -1.00 9.72
C ILE A 134 17.96 -0.70 9.79
N ASP A 135 18.44 -0.07 10.86
CA ASP A 135 19.86 0.24 11.04
C ASP A 135 20.63 -1.03 11.44
N THR A 136 20.03 -1.92 12.24
CA THR A 136 20.63 -3.17 12.72
C THR A 136 20.17 -4.40 11.95
N PHE A 137 18.96 -4.40 11.39
CA PHE A 137 18.25 -5.54 10.82
C PHE A 137 17.98 -6.65 11.85
N GLU A 138 17.80 -6.26 13.11
CA GLU A 138 17.44 -7.15 14.21
C GLU A 138 15.97 -6.98 14.59
N SER A 139 15.36 -8.08 15.04
CA SER A 139 13.99 -8.07 15.57
C SER A 139 13.98 -7.37 16.93
N ILE A 140 13.15 -6.32 17.05
CA ILE A 140 13.02 -5.53 18.28
C ILE A 140 11.69 -5.76 19.00
N ARG A 141 10.68 -6.29 18.31
CA ARG A 141 9.36 -6.58 18.89
C ARG A 141 8.59 -7.58 18.04
N LYS A 142 7.76 -8.39 18.72
CA LYS A 142 6.84 -9.34 18.07
C LYS A 142 5.43 -9.16 18.57
N PHE A 143 4.48 -9.23 17.65
CA PHE A 143 3.06 -9.31 17.94
C PHE A 143 2.65 -10.75 17.77
N VAL A 144 2.15 -11.35 18.85
CA VAL A 144 1.69 -12.73 18.89
C VAL A 144 0.21 -12.70 19.25
N PRO A 145 -0.69 -13.10 18.34
CA PRO A 145 -2.11 -13.13 18.67
C PRO A 145 -2.42 -14.24 19.70
N ASP A 146 -3.48 -14.03 20.48
CA ASP A 146 -3.89 -14.95 21.55
C ASP A 146 -4.26 -16.34 21.02
N ASP A 147 -4.86 -16.43 19.82
CA ASP A 147 -5.25 -17.69 19.16
C ASP A 147 -4.59 -17.80 17.78
N ASN A 148 -3.26 -17.96 17.76
CA ASN A 148 -2.46 -17.94 16.54
C ASN A 148 -2.68 -19.14 15.61
N GLU A 149 -3.15 -20.30 16.13
CA GLU A 149 -3.29 -21.52 15.33
C GLU A 149 -4.45 -21.44 14.31
N LYS A 150 -5.44 -20.59 14.56
CA LYS A 150 -6.65 -20.48 13.72
C LYS A 150 -6.67 -19.29 12.77
N LEU A 151 -5.72 -18.35 12.88
CA LEU A 151 -5.74 -17.11 12.11
C LEU A 151 -5.21 -17.25 10.69
N GLY A 152 -4.35 -18.25 10.43
CA GLY A 152 -3.59 -18.34 9.20
C GLY A 152 -2.47 -17.31 9.17
N THR A 153 -2.04 -16.87 7.99
CA THR A 153 -0.98 -15.87 7.83
C THR A 153 -1.53 -14.45 7.90
N ALA A 154 -0.70 -13.50 8.36
CA ALA A 154 -1.03 -12.08 8.20
C ALA A 154 -1.00 -11.72 6.71
N MET A 155 -2.04 -11.03 6.24
CA MET A 155 -2.26 -10.70 4.83
C MET A 155 -2.07 -9.22 4.54
N CYS A 156 -2.36 -8.34 5.50
CA CYS A 156 -2.20 -6.90 5.37
C CYS A 156 -1.92 -6.25 6.72
N LEU A 157 -1.24 -5.12 6.68
CA LEU A 157 -0.75 -4.37 7.83
C LEU A 157 -1.06 -2.88 7.61
N GLU A 158 -1.45 -2.18 8.69
CA GLU A 158 -1.59 -0.72 8.70
C GLU A 158 -1.19 -0.17 10.05
N ALA A 159 -0.21 0.73 10.08
CA ALA A 159 0.23 1.42 11.29
C ALA A 159 -0.26 2.87 11.28
N PHE A 160 -0.85 3.34 12.37
CA PHE A 160 -1.44 4.68 12.48
C PHE A 160 -1.39 5.20 13.92
N LYS A 161 -1.73 6.49 14.11
CA LYS A 161 -1.75 7.13 15.43
C LYS A 161 -3.14 7.61 15.79
N ILE A 162 -3.57 7.35 17.03
CA ILE A 162 -4.75 7.96 17.67
C ILE A 162 -4.28 8.62 18.97
N GLY A 163 -4.56 9.92 19.15
CA GLY A 163 -4.22 10.62 20.39
C GLY A 163 -2.73 10.57 20.77
N GLY A 164 -1.83 10.42 19.79
CA GLY A 164 -0.38 10.30 20.03
C GLY A 164 0.12 8.87 20.26
N THR A 165 -0.77 7.90 20.49
CA THR A 165 -0.43 6.47 20.59
C THR A 165 -0.43 5.82 19.21
N THR A 166 0.60 5.05 18.91
CA THR A 166 0.69 4.26 17.68
C THR A 166 0.00 2.92 17.86
N TYR A 167 -0.79 2.53 16.87
CA TYR A 167 -1.48 1.24 16.80
C TYR A 167 -1.11 0.52 15.51
N LEU A 168 -1.27 -0.80 15.51
CA LEU A 168 -1.11 -1.67 14.36
C LEU A 168 -2.38 -2.47 14.12
N LEU A 169 -2.95 -2.35 12.92
CA LEU A 169 -3.98 -3.26 12.41
C LEU A 169 -3.31 -4.37 11.61
N VAL A 170 -3.72 -5.60 11.91
CA VAL A 170 -3.27 -6.79 11.17
C VAL A 170 -4.49 -7.54 10.68
N GLY A 171 -4.60 -7.68 9.36
CA GLY A 171 -5.62 -8.50 8.72
C GLY A 171 -5.07 -9.89 8.42
N TYR A 172 -5.87 -10.93 8.70
CA TYR A 172 -5.47 -12.34 8.62
C TYR A 172 -6.22 -13.11 7.54
N GLU A 173 -5.64 -14.23 7.14
CA GLU A 173 -6.16 -15.14 6.10
C GLU A 173 -7.56 -15.68 6.43
N ASN A 174 -7.88 -15.93 7.69
CA ASN A 174 -9.20 -16.39 8.10
C ASN A 174 -10.26 -15.28 8.28
N GLY A 175 -9.92 -14.03 7.86
CA GLY A 175 -10.80 -12.88 7.90
C GLY A 175 -10.78 -12.08 9.22
N HIS A 176 -9.93 -12.41 10.18
CA HIS A 176 -9.78 -11.56 11.36
C HIS A 176 -9.00 -10.28 11.03
N LEU A 177 -9.45 -9.18 11.63
CA LEU A 177 -8.75 -7.91 11.74
C LEU A 177 -8.48 -7.67 13.23
N ILE A 178 -7.21 -7.59 13.61
CA ILE A 178 -6.80 -7.41 15.01
C ILE A 178 -6.10 -6.07 15.16
N LEU A 179 -6.48 -5.33 16.20
CA LEU A 179 -5.84 -4.09 16.62
C LEU A 179 -4.88 -4.36 17.76
N TYR A 180 -3.65 -3.91 17.61
CA TYR A 180 -2.62 -3.99 18.65
C TYR A 180 -2.16 -2.60 19.06
N ASP A 181 -1.86 -2.42 20.34
CA ASP A 181 -1.01 -1.32 20.80
C ASP A 181 0.42 -1.58 20.30
N TYR A 182 0.96 -0.63 19.54
CA TYR A 182 2.26 -0.79 18.90
C TYR A 182 3.42 -0.84 19.91
N SER A 183 3.30 -0.14 21.02
CA SER A 183 4.36 -0.03 22.04
C SER A 183 4.46 -1.25 22.92
N THR A 184 3.32 -1.81 23.30
CA THR A 184 3.23 -2.95 24.24
C THR A 184 3.08 -4.29 23.55
N ALA A 185 2.76 -4.30 22.25
CA ALA A 185 2.37 -5.46 21.45
C ALA A 185 1.12 -6.19 21.99
N GLN A 186 0.33 -5.55 22.85
CA GLN A 186 -0.90 -6.12 23.38
C GLN A 186 -2.05 -6.02 22.39
N GLN A 187 -2.85 -7.06 22.28
CA GLN A 187 -4.08 -7.08 21.51
C GLN A 187 -5.13 -6.22 22.23
N CYS A 188 -5.68 -5.20 21.53
CA CYS A 188 -6.70 -4.30 22.06
C CYS A 188 -8.11 -4.80 21.72
N SER A 189 -8.34 -5.15 20.46
CA SER A 189 -9.62 -5.66 20.00
C SER A 189 -9.49 -6.41 18.68
N GLN A 190 -10.57 -7.07 18.29
CA GLN A 190 -10.63 -7.80 17.01
C GLN A 190 -12.03 -7.76 16.40
N LEU A 191 -12.08 -7.86 15.07
CA LEU A 191 -13.30 -8.03 14.30
C LEU A 191 -13.07 -9.14 13.27
N ARG A 192 -14.06 -9.99 13.01
CA ARG A 192 -13.97 -11.05 12.02
C ARG A 192 -14.88 -10.77 10.84
N PHE A 193 -14.32 -10.79 9.64
CA PHE A 193 -15.03 -10.79 8.37
C PHE A 193 -15.21 -12.22 7.86
N LYS A 194 -16.09 -12.37 6.88
CA LYS A 194 -16.38 -13.68 6.28
C LYS A 194 -15.24 -14.18 5.40
N GLU A 195 -14.64 -13.25 4.62
CA GLU A 195 -13.60 -13.55 3.65
C GLU A 195 -12.22 -13.10 4.14
N PHE A 196 -11.16 -13.66 3.56
CA PHE A 196 -9.79 -13.24 3.89
C PHE A 196 -9.53 -11.78 3.49
N THR A 197 -8.75 -11.10 4.30
CA THR A 197 -8.39 -9.70 4.08
C THR A 197 -7.26 -9.59 3.06
N THR A 198 -7.34 -8.64 2.12
CA THR A 198 -6.29 -8.39 1.13
C THR A 198 -5.53 -7.10 1.40
N SER A 199 -6.22 -6.10 1.94
CA SER A 199 -5.65 -4.80 2.26
C SER A 199 -6.49 -4.11 3.34
N VAL A 200 -5.86 -3.28 4.14
CA VAL A 200 -6.52 -2.45 5.14
C VAL A 200 -5.97 -1.04 5.08
N THR A 201 -6.79 -0.05 5.34
CA THR A 201 -6.37 1.35 5.53
C THR A 201 -7.26 2.03 6.56
N PHE A 202 -6.71 2.99 7.31
CA PHE A 202 -7.40 3.65 8.41
C PHE A 202 -7.25 5.17 8.36
N ASP A 203 -8.34 5.88 8.65
CA ASP A 203 -8.36 7.33 8.80
C ASP A 203 -8.50 7.71 10.27
N PRO A 204 -7.41 8.18 10.91
CA PRO A 204 -7.43 8.54 12.33
C PRO A 204 -8.28 9.78 12.64
N HIS A 205 -8.63 10.61 11.65
CA HIS A 205 -9.46 11.80 11.87
C HIS A 205 -10.94 11.44 12.04
N SER A 206 -11.44 10.48 11.29
CA SER A 206 -12.81 10.00 11.41
C SER A 206 -12.96 8.74 12.25
N TYR A 207 -11.85 8.16 12.72
CA TYR A 207 -11.79 6.85 13.41
C TYR A 207 -12.41 5.71 12.59
N ARG A 208 -12.33 5.81 11.27
CA ARG A 208 -12.91 4.83 10.35
C ARG A 208 -11.84 4.24 9.46
N GLY A 209 -12.01 2.98 9.09
CA GLY A 209 -11.14 2.31 8.17
C GLY A 209 -11.92 1.48 7.15
N VAL A 210 -11.17 0.91 6.21
CA VAL A 210 -11.71 0.04 5.17
C VAL A 210 -10.83 -1.19 5.03
N VAL A 211 -11.48 -2.35 4.99
CA VAL A 211 -10.85 -3.62 4.63
C VAL A 211 -11.32 -4.01 3.23
N ALA A 212 -10.36 -4.32 2.37
CA ALA A 212 -10.57 -5.02 1.13
C ALA A 212 -10.45 -6.53 1.33
N ASN A 213 -11.15 -7.30 0.54
CA ASN A 213 -11.17 -8.75 0.59
C ASN A 213 -11.45 -9.37 -0.79
N SER A 214 -11.59 -10.68 -0.85
CA SER A 214 -11.89 -11.42 -2.09
C SER A 214 -13.34 -11.33 -2.55
N SER A 215 -14.26 -10.82 -1.72
CA SER A 215 -15.66 -10.67 -2.11
C SER A 215 -15.90 -9.43 -2.97
N ASN A 216 -17.16 -9.21 -3.28
CA ASN A 216 -17.63 -8.02 -3.98
C ASN A 216 -18.00 -6.87 -3.02
N ALA A 217 -17.44 -6.80 -1.83
CA ALA A 217 -17.74 -5.75 -0.86
C ALA A 217 -16.47 -5.27 -0.14
N LEU A 218 -16.31 -3.94 -0.04
CA LEU A 218 -15.36 -3.33 0.88
C LEU A 218 -16.06 -3.16 2.24
N GLN A 219 -15.38 -3.57 3.29
CA GLN A 219 -15.90 -3.53 4.66
C GLN A 219 -15.45 -2.23 5.34
N VAL A 220 -16.37 -1.32 5.62
CA VAL A 220 -16.09 -0.09 6.37
C VAL A 220 -16.28 -0.36 7.85
N PHE A 221 -15.24 -0.16 8.64
CA PHE A 221 -15.26 -0.33 10.08
C PHE A 221 -14.97 0.99 10.80
N LYS A 222 -15.28 1.04 12.08
CA LYS A 222 -14.96 2.14 12.99
C LYS A 222 -14.22 1.58 14.21
N ILE A 223 -13.26 2.34 14.72
CA ILE A 223 -12.61 2.10 16.02
C ILE A 223 -13.14 3.17 16.98
N ASP A 224 -13.65 2.73 18.12
CA ASP A 224 -14.02 3.65 19.20
C ASP A 224 -12.72 4.17 19.86
N PRO A 225 -12.50 5.50 19.92
CA PRO A 225 -11.24 6.03 20.45
C PRO A 225 -11.08 5.87 21.97
N GLU A 226 -12.17 5.60 22.72
CA GLU A 226 -12.13 5.47 24.18
C GLU A 226 -11.89 4.02 24.62
N CYS A 227 -12.61 3.06 24.01
CA CYS A 227 -12.49 1.64 24.36
C CYS A 227 -11.74 0.79 23.35
N LEU A 228 -11.34 1.37 22.20
CA LEU A 228 -10.61 0.72 21.10
C LEU A 228 -11.37 -0.45 20.44
N GLU A 229 -12.68 -0.56 20.65
CA GLU A 229 -13.51 -1.58 20.03
C GLU A 229 -13.62 -1.35 18.52
N ILE A 230 -13.44 -2.41 17.72
CA ILE A 230 -13.62 -2.38 16.27
C ILE A 230 -15.04 -2.87 15.95
N VAL A 231 -15.81 -2.04 15.24
CA VAL A 231 -17.17 -2.39 14.82
C VAL A 231 -17.36 -2.21 13.32
N LEU A 232 -18.05 -3.15 12.67
CA LEU A 232 -18.47 -2.99 11.28
C LEU A 232 -19.50 -1.87 11.18
N GLN A 233 -19.30 -0.92 10.26
CA GLN A 233 -20.17 0.22 10.08
C GLN A 233 -21.02 0.14 8.81
N ALA A 234 -20.40 -0.26 7.69
CA ALA A 234 -21.04 -0.30 6.38
C ALA A 234 -20.32 -1.24 5.42
N GLU A 235 -20.99 -1.57 4.32
CA GLU A 235 -20.40 -2.28 3.19
C GLU A 235 -20.55 -1.45 1.92
N LEU A 236 -19.47 -1.37 1.11
CA LEU A 236 -19.49 -0.77 -0.21
C LEU A 236 -19.45 -1.89 -1.25
N VAL A 237 -20.58 -2.09 -1.94
CA VAL A 237 -20.70 -3.14 -2.94
C VAL A 237 -19.89 -2.78 -4.19
N LEU A 238 -19.06 -3.71 -4.63
CA LEU A 238 -18.30 -3.65 -5.87
C LEU A 238 -19.07 -4.39 -6.98
N PRO A 239 -18.93 -3.98 -8.25
CA PRO A 239 -19.59 -4.68 -9.37
C PRO A 239 -18.98 -6.07 -9.63
N ASN A 240 -17.72 -6.29 -9.26
CA ASN A 240 -16.98 -7.53 -9.44
C ASN A 240 -16.33 -7.94 -8.12
N GLU A 241 -16.04 -9.23 -7.97
CA GLU A 241 -15.33 -9.79 -6.84
C GLU A 241 -13.85 -9.41 -6.86
N GLY A 242 -13.29 -9.26 -5.66
CA GLY A 242 -11.87 -9.08 -5.43
C GLY A 242 -11.39 -7.62 -5.54
N CYS A 243 -10.90 -7.13 -4.41
CA CYS A 243 -10.19 -5.88 -4.32
C CYS A 243 -8.80 -6.15 -3.73
N GLN A 244 -7.75 -5.79 -4.45
CA GLN A 244 -6.37 -6.08 -4.03
C GLN A 244 -5.83 -5.08 -3.04
N MET A 245 -6.21 -3.82 -3.19
CA MET A 245 -5.68 -2.75 -2.36
C MET A 245 -6.70 -1.65 -2.14
N VAL A 246 -6.66 -1.09 -0.93
CA VAL A 246 -7.36 0.14 -0.56
C VAL A 246 -6.35 1.13 0.02
N LYS A 247 -6.52 2.40 -0.29
CA LYS A 247 -5.65 3.46 0.24
C LYS A 247 -6.40 4.78 0.34
N PHE A 248 -6.21 5.52 1.42
CA PHE A 248 -6.66 6.90 1.50
C PHE A 248 -5.71 7.83 0.77
N ARG A 249 -6.26 8.86 0.10
CA ARG A 249 -5.45 9.99 -0.30
C ARG A 249 -4.91 10.70 0.96
N PRO A 250 -3.69 11.26 0.96
CA PRO A 250 -3.09 11.84 2.18
C PRO A 250 -3.92 12.90 2.90
N ASP A 251 -4.89 13.53 2.23
CA ASP A 251 -5.84 14.48 2.84
C ASP A 251 -7.08 13.80 3.46
N HIS A 252 -7.16 12.49 3.43
CA HIS A 252 -8.27 11.67 3.94
C HIS A 252 -9.66 12.02 3.38
N ARG A 253 -9.73 12.69 2.20
CA ARG A 253 -11.01 13.02 1.56
C ARG A 253 -11.48 11.96 0.57
N LEU A 254 -10.56 11.20 0.01
CA LEU A 254 -10.82 10.16 -0.98
C LEU A 254 -10.30 8.80 -0.51
N LEU A 255 -11.12 7.79 -0.74
CA LEU A 255 -10.75 6.38 -0.66
C LEU A 255 -10.53 5.86 -2.07
N MET A 256 -9.43 5.17 -2.30
CA MET A 256 -9.11 4.50 -3.54
C MET A 256 -9.11 2.99 -3.36
N ALA A 257 -9.71 2.27 -4.30
CA ALA A 257 -9.83 0.82 -4.29
C ALA A 257 -9.44 0.24 -5.64
N GLY A 258 -8.37 -0.54 -5.66
CA GLY A 258 -7.85 -1.23 -6.85
C GLY A 258 -8.38 -2.65 -6.95
N GLY A 259 -9.24 -2.89 -7.95
CA GLY A 259 -9.89 -4.18 -8.16
C GLY A 259 -9.06 -5.20 -8.93
N TRP A 260 -9.43 -6.47 -8.80
CA TRP A 260 -8.89 -7.55 -9.63
C TRP A 260 -9.31 -7.43 -11.09
N ASP A 261 -10.38 -6.67 -11.35
CA ASP A 261 -10.88 -6.34 -12.68
C ASP A 261 -10.09 -5.20 -13.38
N GLY A 262 -9.03 -4.68 -12.76
CA GLY A 262 -8.22 -3.57 -13.27
C GLY A 262 -8.87 -2.19 -13.08
N GLY A 263 -10.05 -2.12 -12.51
CA GLY A 263 -10.73 -0.86 -12.21
C GLY A 263 -10.20 -0.21 -10.94
N LEU A 264 -9.74 1.04 -11.04
CA LEU A 264 -9.49 1.88 -9.87
C LEU A 264 -10.75 2.69 -9.56
N ARG A 265 -11.35 2.41 -8.42
CA ARG A 265 -12.55 3.09 -7.94
C ARG A 265 -12.17 4.15 -6.93
N ILE A 266 -12.65 5.36 -7.12
CA ILE A 266 -12.42 6.50 -6.23
C ILE A 266 -13.74 6.87 -5.58
N TYR A 267 -13.74 6.89 -4.26
CA TYR A 267 -14.92 7.21 -3.45
C TYR A 267 -14.70 8.51 -2.67
N SER A 268 -15.77 9.29 -2.51
CA SER A 268 -15.81 10.33 -1.47
C SER A 268 -15.82 9.66 -0.10
N TRP A 269 -14.79 9.89 0.72
CA TRP A 269 -14.74 9.26 2.04
C TRP A 269 -15.87 9.71 2.96
N ARG A 270 -16.27 10.96 2.86
CA ARG A 270 -17.38 11.49 3.67
C ARG A 270 -18.72 10.82 3.35
N THR A 271 -19.04 10.60 2.08
CA THR A 271 -20.36 10.14 1.64
C THR A 271 -20.40 8.69 1.19
N LEU A 272 -19.24 8.04 1.05
CA LEU A 272 -19.04 6.70 0.53
C LEU A 272 -19.58 6.50 -0.90
N ARG A 273 -19.84 7.60 -1.63
CA ARG A 273 -20.29 7.54 -3.03
C ARG A 273 -19.11 7.39 -3.97
N THR A 274 -19.27 6.53 -4.97
CA THR A 274 -18.33 6.44 -6.09
C THR A 274 -18.31 7.76 -6.85
N LEU A 275 -17.12 8.33 -7.04
CA LEU A 275 -16.91 9.54 -7.80
C LEU A 275 -16.51 9.23 -9.25
N VAL A 276 -15.60 8.25 -9.41
CA VAL A 276 -15.11 7.83 -10.73
C VAL A 276 -14.56 6.40 -10.67
N VAL A 277 -14.58 5.74 -11.83
CA VAL A 277 -13.88 4.46 -12.06
C VAL A 277 -12.92 4.65 -13.23
N LEU A 278 -11.62 4.51 -12.94
CA LEU A 278 -10.55 4.62 -13.93
C LEU A 278 -10.23 3.20 -14.45
N LYS A 279 -10.12 3.05 -15.79
CA LYS A 279 -10.04 1.73 -16.45
C LYS A 279 -8.81 1.60 -17.37
N GLU A 280 -7.68 2.18 -16.98
CA GLU A 280 -6.45 2.04 -17.76
C GLU A 280 -5.86 0.63 -17.69
N HIS A 281 -5.87 0.01 -16.50
CA HIS A 281 -5.33 -1.33 -16.32
C HIS A 281 -6.25 -2.41 -16.90
N LYS A 282 -5.65 -3.40 -17.56
CA LYS A 282 -6.34 -4.55 -18.15
C LYS A 282 -6.39 -5.77 -17.23
N LYS A 283 -5.64 -5.74 -16.14
CA LYS A 283 -5.55 -6.77 -15.10
C LYS A 283 -5.54 -6.11 -13.73
N GLN A 284 -5.52 -6.91 -12.68
CA GLN A 284 -5.46 -6.50 -11.29
C GLN A 284 -4.51 -5.32 -11.04
N ILE A 285 -4.98 -4.35 -10.29
CA ILE A 285 -4.14 -3.28 -9.73
C ILE A 285 -3.46 -3.83 -8.48
N SER A 286 -2.14 -3.91 -8.50
CA SER A 286 -1.35 -4.54 -7.44
C SER A 286 -0.85 -3.55 -6.40
N ASP A 287 -0.65 -2.28 -6.79
CA ASP A 287 -0.20 -1.23 -5.88
C ASP A 287 -0.65 0.17 -6.32
N LEU A 288 -0.74 1.07 -5.35
CA LEU A 288 -1.00 2.48 -5.53
C LEU A 288 -0.17 3.28 -4.53
N GLN A 289 0.55 4.29 -5.01
CA GLN A 289 1.32 5.19 -4.17
C GLN A 289 1.07 6.64 -4.55
N PHE A 290 1.09 7.52 -3.55
CA PHE A 290 1.03 8.97 -3.73
C PHE A 290 2.44 9.55 -3.72
N SER A 291 2.70 10.54 -4.59
CA SER A 291 3.93 11.31 -4.48
C SER A 291 3.93 12.11 -3.18
N PRO A 292 5.01 12.08 -2.40
CA PRO A 292 5.10 12.83 -1.14
C PRO A 292 5.06 14.34 -1.41
N ASN A 293 5.70 14.78 -2.49
CA ASN A 293 5.85 16.16 -2.88
C ASN A 293 5.39 16.40 -4.32
N ILE A 294 5.42 17.64 -4.78
CA ILE A 294 5.08 18.05 -6.14
C ILE A 294 6.03 17.38 -7.13
N VAL A 295 5.50 16.83 -8.22
CA VAL A 295 6.28 16.44 -9.39
C VAL A 295 6.36 17.62 -10.32
N ARG A 296 7.57 18.16 -10.55
CA ARG A 296 7.78 19.42 -11.27
C ARG A 296 7.17 19.44 -12.66
N TYR A 297 7.33 18.36 -13.42
CA TYR A 297 6.79 18.25 -14.78
C TYR A 297 5.27 18.47 -14.83
N TRP A 298 4.55 18.05 -13.79
CA TRP A 298 3.08 18.15 -13.69
C TRP A 298 2.62 19.31 -12.82
N ASP A 299 3.55 20.04 -12.18
CA ASP A 299 3.29 21.11 -11.20
C ASP A 299 2.24 20.72 -10.15
N SER A 300 2.29 19.48 -9.69
CA SER A 300 1.30 18.94 -8.75
C SER A 300 1.75 17.65 -8.07
N LYS A 301 1.11 17.33 -6.94
CA LYS A 301 1.16 15.98 -6.37
C LYS A 301 0.34 15.04 -7.25
N ILE A 302 0.89 13.87 -7.52
CA ILE A 302 0.28 12.83 -8.34
C ILE A 302 0.18 11.53 -7.55
N PHE A 303 -0.48 10.54 -8.12
CA PHE A 303 -0.35 9.17 -7.66
C PHE A 303 -0.07 8.24 -8.83
N ALA A 304 0.53 7.11 -8.54
CA ALA A 304 0.82 6.06 -9.49
C ALA A 304 0.06 4.79 -9.13
N THR A 305 -0.42 4.07 -10.15
CA THR A 305 -0.96 2.71 -10.02
C THR A 305 -0.10 1.75 -10.81
N GLY A 306 0.21 0.59 -10.23
CA GLY A 306 0.92 -0.51 -10.89
C GLY A 306 0.00 -1.71 -11.05
N GLY A 307 0.01 -2.31 -12.23
CA GLY A 307 -0.87 -3.42 -12.57
C GLY A 307 -0.16 -4.70 -12.94
N ALA A 308 -0.88 -5.82 -12.80
CA ALA A 308 -0.45 -7.14 -13.28
C ALA A 308 -0.38 -7.22 -14.82
N ASP A 309 -0.79 -6.19 -15.53
CA ASP A 309 -0.64 -6.02 -16.97
C ASP A 309 0.73 -5.43 -17.38
N GLY A 310 1.60 -5.13 -16.40
CA GLY A 310 2.92 -4.56 -16.64
C GLY A 310 2.91 -3.07 -16.97
N THR A 311 1.80 -2.39 -16.69
CA THR A 311 1.66 -0.94 -16.88
C THR A 311 1.75 -0.22 -15.55
N ILE A 312 2.36 0.98 -15.56
CA ILE A 312 2.25 1.94 -14.47
C ILE A 312 1.53 3.16 -15.05
N ALA A 313 0.45 3.60 -14.43
CA ALA A 313 -0.29 4.79 -14.81
C ALA A 313 -0.13 5.89 -13.78
N LEU A 314 0.19 7.11 -14.23
CA LEU A 314 0.29 8.31 -13.40
C LEU A 314 -1.02 9.10 -13.48
N TRP A 315 -1.47 9.60 -12.35
CA TRP A 315 -2.76 10.24 -12.23
C TRP A 315 -2.72 11.53 -11.44
N ASN A 316 -3.57 12.44 -11.85
CA ASN A 316 -3.87 13.65 -11.13
C ASN A 316 -5.39 13.89 -11.18
N VAL A 317 -6.09 13.35 -10.16
CA VAL A 317 -7.56 13.36 -10.12
C VAL A 317 -8.01 14.07 -8.86
N TYR A 318 -8.96 14.98 -9.01
CA TYR A 318 -9.53 15.76 -7.92
C TYR A 318 -8.47 16.56 -7.14
N HIS A 319 -7.84 17.53 -7.80
CA HIS A 319 -6.98 18.50 -7.13
C HIS A 319 -7.68 19.08 -5.91
N SER A 320 -7.03 19.01 -4.76
CA SER A 320 -7.33 19.94 -3.70
C SER A 320 -6.77 21.30 -4.14
N TYR A 321 -7.61 22.16 -4.69
CA TYR A 321 -7.28 23.58 -4.70
C TYR A 321 -7.10 23.96 -3.24
N THR A 322 -5.87 24.26 -2.87
CA THR A 322 -5.58 24.99 -1.64
C THR A 322 -6.18 26.38 -1.84
N TYR A 323 -7.33 26.62 -1.19
CA TYR A 323 -7.78 27.97 -0.93
C TYR A 323 -7.05 28.49 0.31
#